data_64e788fabb804ed2f93208c886c53e0e
#
_entry.id   64e788fabb804ed2f93208c886c53e0e
#
_cell.length_a   1.000
_cell.length_b   1.000
_cell.length_c   1.000
_cell.angle_alpha   90.00
_cell.angle_beta   90.00
_cell.angle_gamma   90.00
#
_symmetry.space_group_name_H-M   'P 1'
#
loop_
_entity.id
_entity.type
_entity.pdbx_description
1 polymer ?
#
loop_
_entity_poly.entity_id
_entity_poly.type
_entity_poly.pdbx_seq_one_letter_code
_entity_poly.pdbx_strand_id
1 'polypeptide(L)'
;DELLIGQTVNTNAAWMGRLLEAEGWRVNRCVAVSDEDAAITEALVEAEARAELVLITGGLGPTRDDITKHVLCRHFDTELVRHPEIEARIEAWFASRGREILQVNRDQALLPAACTPLDNPLGTASGMWFERPGGVTVSMPGVPYEMEYIMSHGVLPAMRSRLEAEGRLPVRAHRSLLTMGTGESQLAARLGELEDALASRGVMLAYLPSPGSVRIRLTAEGESVDFLDTAHAEVMERLSDWVVSAQGNKVEEELARLWAAQGWTLALAESCTGGGLGAALVAQPGASAYFLGGVQAYANAVKEGMLGVDRELLAAHGAVSEEVARAMAEGVRQKLGADFGLSVTGIAGPDGGSEAKPVGTVYIACA
;
A
#
# COMPACT_ATOMS: atom_id res chain seq x y z
N ASP A 1 15.97 -12.38 -6.46
CA ASP A 1 16.40 -13.20 -5.29
C ASP A 1 16.07 -12.53 -3.96
N GLU A 2 16.19 -11.22 -3.79
CA GLU A 2 15.99 -10.49 -2.52
C GLU A 2 14.58 -10.65 -1.95
N LEU A 3 13.58 -10.85 -2.82
CA LEU A 3 12.21 -11.16 -2.41
C LEU A 3 12.11 -12.55 -1.76
N LEU A 4 12.81 -13.54 -2.31
CA LEU A 4 12.76 -14.94 -1.84
C LEU A 4 13.41 -15.11 -0.46
N ILE A 5 14.48 -14.38 -0.20
CA ILE A 5 15.16 -14.41 1.10
C ILE A 5 14.58 -13.43 2.12
N GLY A 6 13.52 -12.70 1.76
CA GLY A 6 12.85 -11.75 2.66
C GLY A 6 13.63 -10.45 2.94
N GLN A 7 14.64 -10.14 2.15
CA GLN A 7 15.41 -8.89 2.28
C GLN A 7 14.59 -7.68 1.83
N THR A 8 13.69 -7.88 0.87
CA THR A 8 12.80 -6.84 0.35
C THR A 8 11.36 -7.34 0.34
N VAL A 9 10.42 -6.46 0.68
CA VAL A 9 8.99 -6.74 0.59
C VAL A 9 8.52 -6.49 -0.85
N ASN A 10 7.70 -7.40 -1.40
CA ASN A 10 7.13 -7.27 -2.74
C ASN A 10 6.05 -6.17 -2.81
N THR A 11 6.48 -4.92 -2.78
CA THR A 11 5.60 -3.74 -2.88
C THR A 11 5.00 -3.58 -4.27
N ASN A 12 5.74 -4.00 -5.32
CA ASN A 12 5.28 -3.94 -6.71
C ASN A 12 4.03 -4.80 -6.92
N ALA A 13 4.05 -6.05 -6.47
CA ALA A 13 2.89 -6.93 -6.57
C ALA A 13 1.68 -6.39 -5.79
N ALA A 14 1.91 -5.85 -4.60
CA ALA A 14 0.85 -5.25 -3.80
C ALA A 14 0.25 -4.01 -4.47
N TRP A 15 1.07 -3.17 -5.11
CA TRP A 15 0.62 -1.99 -5.84
C TRP A 15 -0.15 -2.37 -7.10
N MET A 16 0.42 -3.24 -7.94
CA MET A 16 -0.26 -3.74 -9.15
C MET A 16 -1.59 -4.42 -8.83
N GLY A 17 -1.63 -5.23 -7.76
CA GLY A 17 -2.86 -5.89 -7.33
C GLY A 17 -3.98 -4.90 -6.99
N ARG A 18 -3.66 -3.81 -6.28
CA ARG A 18 -4.64 -2.75 -5.99
C ARG A 18 -5.10 -2.01 -7.25
N LEU A 19 -4.15 -1.70 -8.14
CA LEU A 19 -4.46 -1.00 -9.38
C LEU A 19 -5.36 -1.84 -10.29
N LEU A 20 -5.04 -3.11 -10.50
CA LEU A 20 -5.83 -4.02 -11.33
C LEU A 20 -7.22 -4.27 -10.74
N GLU A 21 -7.32 -4.43 -9.42
CA GLU A 21 -8.60 -4.56 -8.72
C GLU A 21 -9.48 -3.32 -8.90
N ALA A 22 -8.90 -2.11 -8.84
CA ALA A 22 -9.63 -0.87 -9.08
C ALA A 22 -10.17 -0.76 -10.51
N GLU A 23 -9.50 -1.39 -11.48
CA GLU A 23 -9.94 -1.51 -12.88
C GLU A 23 -10.96 -2.65 -13.10
N GLY A 24 -11.32 -3.38 -12.06
CA GLY A 24 -12.20 -4.54 -12.15
C GLY A 24 -11.51 -5.83 -12.64
N TRP A 25 -10.19 -5.86 -12.71
CA TRP A 25 -9.43 -7.01 -13.22
C TRP A 25 -9.03 -7.93 -12.09
N ARG A 26 -9.19 -9.22 -12.31
CA ARG A 26 -8.88 -10.24 -11.30
C ARG A 26 -7.44 -10.71 -11.41
N VAL A 27 -6.67 -10.53 -10.34
CA VAL A 27 -5.35 -11.16 -10.21
C VAL A 27 -5.54 -12.62 -9.77
N ASN A 28 -5.17 -13.54 -10.63
CA ASN A 28 -5.32 -14.98 -10.36
C ASN A 28 -4.16 -15.53 -9.52
N ARG A 29 -2.95 -15.03 -9.74
CA ARG A 29 -1.75 -15.54 -9.08
C ARG A 29 -0.67 -14.48 -9.05
N CYS A 30 0.14 -14.50 -7.99
CA CYS A 30 1.37 -13.75 -7.87
C CYS A 30 2.46 -14.72 -7.39
N VAL A 31 3.61 -14.72 -8.06
CA VAL A 31 4.76 -15.55 -7.72
C VAL A 31 6.04 -14.72 -7.71
N ALA A 32 6.99 -15.10 -6.87
CA ALA A 32 8.36 -14.64 -6.92
C ALA A 32 9.23 -15.86 -7.27
N VAL A 33 10.17 -15.68 -8.19
CA VAL A 33 11.08 -16.74 -8.67
C VAL A 33 12.52 -16.28 -8.52
N SER A 34 13.46 -17.23 -8.50
CA SER A 34 14.89 -16.92 -8.51
C SER A 34 15.30 -16.34 -9.88
N ASP A 35 16.41 -15.59 -9.87
CA ASP A 35 17.05 -15.04 -11.07
C ASP A 35 17.82 -16.14 -11.83
N GLU A 36 17.10 -17.23 -12.12
CA GLU A 36 17.57 -18.38 -12.89
C GLU A 36 16.70 -18.58 -14.13
N ASP A 37 17.34 -18.89 -15.24
CA ASP A 37 16.72 -19.09 -16.55
C ASP A 37 15.53 -20.07 -16.51
N ALA A 38 15.77 -21.24 -15.93
CA ALA A 38 14.77 -22.30 -15.83
C ALA A 38 13.55 -21.85 -14.99
N ALA A 39 13.79 -21.19 -13.85
CA ALA A 39 12.75 -20.75 -12.95
C ALA A 39 11.87 -19.66 -13.59
N ILE A 40 12.48 -18.69 -14.28
CA ILE A 40 11.75 -17.64 -15.00
C ILE A 40 10.94 -18.25 -16.16
N THR A 41 11.55 -19.16 -16.93
CA THR A 41 10.89 -19.80 -18.07
C THR A 41 9.69 -20.65 -17.64
N GLU A 42 9.83 -21.45 -16.60
CA GLU A 42 8.74 -22.26 -16.05
C GLU A 42 7.59 -21.39 -15.55
N ALA A 43 7.89 -20.34 -14.80
CA ALA A 43 6.89 -19.41 -14.29
C ALA A 43 6.15 -18.67 -15.43
N LEU A 44 6.85 -18.30 -16.51
CA LEU A 44 6.26 -17.70 -17.71
C LEU A 44 5.26 -18.64 -18.37
N VAL A 45 5.69 -19.86 -18.69
CA VAL A 45 4.85 -20.88 -19.34
C VAL A 45 3.60 -21.14 -18.50
N GLU A 46 3.75 -21.30 -17.18
CA GLU A 46 2.61 -21.53 -16.29
C GLU A 46 1.67 -20.32 -16.22
N ALA A 47 2.21 -19.11 -16.14
CA ALA A 47 1.41 -17.88 -16.08
C ALA A 47 0.62 -17.66 -17.38
N GLU A 48 1.25 -17.84 -18.53
CA GLU A 48 0.63 -17.69 -19.85
C GLU A 48 -0.46 -18.70 -20.15
N ALA A 49 -0.37 -19.90 -19.58
CA ALA A 49 -1.41 -20.91 -19.68
C ALA A 49 -2.67 -20.57 -18.86
N ARG A 50 -2.57 -19.63 -17.90
CA ARG A 50 -3.63 -19.34 -16.92
C ARG A 50 -4.24 -17.94 -17.05
N ALA A 51 -3.52 -16.99 -17.66
CA ALA A 51 -3.91 -15.60 -17.69
C ALA A 51 -3.71 -14.98 -19.07
N GLU A 52 -4.61 -14.09 -19.45
CA GLU A 52 -4.51 -13.31 -20.69
C GLU A 52 -3.48 -12.18 -20.54
N LEU A 53 -3.30 -11.63 -19.34
CA LEU A 53 -2.28 -10.64 -19.04
C LEU A 53 -1.30 -11.22 -18.03
N VAL A 54 -0.02 -11.29 -18.42
CA VAL A 54 1.10 -11.66 -17.54
C VAL A 54 1.98 -10.44 -17.33
N LEU A 55 2.21 -10.06 -16.08
CA LEU A 55 3.04 -8.93 -15.68
C LEU A 55 4.29 -9.43 -14.98
N ILE A 56 5.44 -8.97 -15.42
CA ILE A 56 6.75 -9.32 -14.87
C ILE A 56 7.42 -8.05 -14.40
N THR A 57 8.07 -8.07 -13.24
CA THR A 57 8.87 -6.95 -12.76
C THR A 57 10.25 -7.42 -12.31
N GLY A 58 11.29 -6.70 -12.70
CA GLY A 58 12.68 -6.95 -12.32
C GLY A 58 13.53 -7.59 -13.42
N GLY A 59 14.81 -7.68 -13.16
CA GLY A 59 15.80 -8.32 -14.05
C GLY A 59 16.04 -7.58 -15.38
N LEU A 60 15.76 -6.26 -15.45
CA LEU A 60 15.95 -5.43 -16.65
C LEU A 60 17.11 -4.44 -16.51
N GLY A 61 17.84 -4.46 -15.42
CA GLY A 61 18.99 -3.60 -15.19
C GLY A 61 20.22 -3.97 -16.04
N PRO A 62 21.35 -3.27 -15.81
CA PRO A 62 22.56 -3.48 -16.55
C PRO A 62 23.53 -4.51 -15.92
N THR A 63 23.13 -5.19 -14.86
CA THR A 63 23.98 -6.11 -14.11
C THR A 63 23.90 -7.54 -14.64
N ARG A 64 24.82 -8.42 -14.22
CA ARG A 64 24.89 -9.79 -14.77
C ARG A 64 23.76 -10.70 -14.33
N ASP A 65 23.14 -10.38 -13.22
CA ASP A 65 21.96 -11.03 -12.64
C ASP A 65 20.66 -10.58 -13.31
N ASP A 66 20.67 -9.50 -14.09
CA ASP A 66 19.53 -9.01 -14.87
C ASP A 66 19.34 -9.84 -16.15
N ILE A 67 18.88 -11.08 -16.01
CA ILE A 67 18.77 -12.04 -17.12
C ILE A 67 17.41 -12.07 -17.80
N THR A 68 16.39 -11.40 -17.23
CA THR A 68 15.00 -11.47 -17.71
C THR A 68 14.87 -11.16 -19.21
N LYS A 69 15.57 -10.15 -19.71
CA LYS A 69 15.56 -9.78 -21.13
C LYS A 69 16.03 -10.92 -22.04
N HIS A 70 17.09 -11.64 -21.64
CA HIS A 70 17.62 -12.77 -22.40
C HIS A 70 16.71 -13.99 -22.35
N VAL A 71 16.05 -14.23 -21.20
CA VAL A 71 15.04 -15.28 -21.06
C VAL A 71 13.85 -14.99 -21.97
N LEU A 72 13.37 -13.74 -22.01
CA LEU A 72 12.29 -13.33 -22.89
C LEU A 72 12.64 -13.47 -24.39
N CYS A 73 13.90 -13.17 -24.77
CA CYS A 73 14.36 -13.43 -26.14
C CYS A 73 14.23 -14.90 -26.53
N ARG A 74 14.63 -15.83 -25.66
CA ARG A 74 14.48 -17.27 -25.93
C ARG A 74 13.04 -17.72 -25.90
N HIS A 75 12.27 -17.24 -24.94
CA HIS A 75 10.85 -17.60 -24.78
C HIS A 75 10.01 -17.20 -26.00
N PHE A 76 10.25 -16.01 -26.56
CA PHE A 76 9.53 -15.48 -27.72
C PHE A 76 10.25 -15.73 -29.07
N ASP A 77 11.28 -16.57 -29.08
CA ASP A 77 12.08 -16.92 -30.28
C ASP A 77 12.50 -15.67 -31.08
N THR A 78 13.17 -14.73 -30.41
CA THR A 78 13.53 -13.43 -30.96
C THR A 78 14.95 -13.05 -30.55
N GLU A 79 15.52 -12.04 -31.21
CA GLU A 79 16.84 -11.51 -30.91
C GLU A 79 16.78 -10.07 -30.37
N LEU A 80 17.88 -9.63 -29.73
CA LEU A 80 18.01 -8.27 -29.27
C LEU A 80 18.35 -7.34 -30.44
N VAL A 81 17.56 -6.28 -30.60
CA VAL A 81 17.78 -5.21 -31.57
C VAL A 81 18.00 -3.88 -30.84
N ARG A 82 18.84 -3.02 -31.40
CA ARG A 82 19.11 -1.70 -30.85
C ARG A 82 18.05 -0.71 -31.29
N HIS A 83 17.52 0.04 -30.33
CA HIS A 83 16.55 1.10 -30.52
C HIS A 83 17.24 2.47 -30.38
N PRO A 84 17.56 3.18 -31.47
CA PRO A 84 18.30 4.45 -31.40
C PRO A 84 17.61 5.54 -30.59
N GLU A 85 16.28 5.59 -30.65
CA GLU A 85 15.45 6.53 -29.89
C GLU A 85 15.53 6.29 -28.37
N ILE A 86 15.61 5.03 -27.97
CA ILE A 86 15.76 4.64 -26.55
C ILE A 86 17.19 4.97 -26.10
N GLU A 87 18.21 4.68 -26.93
CA GLU A 87 19.60 5.01 -26.64
C GLU A 87 19.76 6.53 -26.43
N ALA A 88 19.23 7.34 -27.34
CA ALA A 88 19.26 8.79 -27.23
C ALA A 88 18.57 9.29 -25.95
N ARG A 89 17.44 8.67 -25.55
CA ARG A 89 16.75 8.98 -24.30
C ARG A 89 17.63 8.65 -23.09
N ILE A 90 18.27 7.50 -23.08
CA ILE A 90 19.19 7.08 -22.00
C ILE A 90 20.38 8.05 -21.91
N GLU A 91 20.98 8.43 -23.03
CA GLU A 91 22.06 9.41 -23.06
C GLU A 91 21.64 10.78 -22.49
N ALA A 92 20.47 11.27 -22.90
CA ALA A 92 19.91 12.49 -22.37
C ALA A 92 19.63 12.41 -20.86
N TRP A 93 19.14 11.25 -20.39
CA TRP A 93 18.89 11.00 -18.96
C TRP A 93 20.18 11.08 -18.11
N PHE A 94 21.30 10.49 -18.59
CA PHE A 94 22.61 10.59 -17.93
C PHE A 94 23.17 12.02 -17.98
N ALA A 95 23.10 12.65 -19.17
CA ALA A 95 23.59 14.01 -19.38
C ALA A 95 22.88 15.02 -18.46
N SER A 96 21.55 14.91 -18.30
CA SER A 96 20.77 15.79 -17.42
C SER A 96 21.18 15.72 -15.94
N ARG A 97 21.85 14.63 -15.54
CA ARG A 97 22.34 14.38 -14.17
C ARG A 97 23.84 14.56 -14.01
N GLY A 98 24.53 15.00 -15.08
CA GLY A 98 25.99 15.18 -15.08
C GLY A 98 26.77 13.88 -14.84
N ARG A 99 26.19 12.73 -15.22
CA ARG A 99 26.80 11.41 -15.03
C ARG A 99 27.37 10.88 -16.32
N GLU A 100 28.52 10.22 -16.23
CA GLU A 100 29.09 9.50 -17.35
C GLU A 100 28.25 8.26 -17.69
N ILE A 101 28.06 8.03 -18.99
CA ILE A 101 27.35 6.85 -19.48
C ILE A 101 28.33 5.76 -19.86
N LEU A 102 28.13 4.57 -19.30
CA LEU A 102 28.91 3.37 -19.65
C LEU A 102 28.25 2.59 -20.80
N GLN A 103 29.02 1.70 -21.46
CA GLN A 103 28.47 0.87 -22.53
C GLN A 103 27.29 0.01 -22.06
N VAL A 104 27.36 -0.58 -20.87
CA VAL A 104 26.26 -1.36 -20.28
C VAL A 104 24.95 -0.56 -20.11
N ASN A 105 25.05 0.76 -19.93
CA ASN A 105 23.87 1.62 -19.86
C ASN A 105 23.29 1.86 -21.28
N ARG A 106 24.12 2.04 -22.30
CA ARG A 106 23.69 2.12 -23.72
C ARG A 106 23.03 0.81 -24.17
N ASP A 107 23.54 -0.32 -23.70
CA ASP A 107 23.02 -1.65 -24.04
C ASP A 107 21.64 -1.92 -23.42
N GLN A 108 21.15 -1.07 -22.53
CA GLN A 108 19.74 -1.10 -22.13
C GLN A 108 18.78 -0.73 -23.26
N ALA A 109 19.27 -0.07 -24.32
CA ALA A 109 18.53 0.17 -25.56
C ALA A 109 18.43 -1.07 -26.49
N LEU A 110 19.09 -2.18 -26.14
CA LEU A 110 18.88 -3.47 -26.78
C LEU A 110 17.62 -4.12 -26.22
N LEU A 111 16.58 -4.25 -27.04
CA LEU A 111 15.32 -4.90 -26.65
C LEU A 111 15.00 -6.05 -27.61
N PRO A 112 14.21 -7.06 -27.18
CA PRO A 112 13.74 -8.13 -28.06
C PRO A 112 12.98 -7.57 -29.26
N ALA A 113 13.31 -7.98 -30.48
CA ALA A 113 12.66 -7.49 -31.70
C ALA A 113 11.14 -7.77 -31.74
N ALA A 114 10.68 -8.80 -31.06
CA ALA A 114 9.26 -9.15 -30.96
C ALA A 114 8.47 -8.28 -29.97
N CYS A 115 9.11 -7.41 -29.18
CA CYS A 115 8.41 -6.57 -28.26
C CYS A 115 8.08 -5.19 -28.82
N THR A 116 6.97 -4.63 -28.36
CA THR A 116 6.70 -3.19 -28.44
C THR A 116 7.28 -2.53 -27.19
N PRO A 117 8.26 -1.61 -27.32
CA PRO A 117 8.81 -0.89 -26.18
C PRO A 117 7.76 -0.01 -25.50
N LEU A 118 7.74 -0.03 -24.17
CA LEU A 118 6.94 0.89 -23.35
C LEU A 118 7.85 1.96 -22.77
N ASP A 119 7.42 3.22 -22.90
CA ASP A 119 8.24 4.36 -22.49
C ASP A 119 8.43 4.42 -20.96
N ASN A 120 9.66 4.78 -20.56
CA ASN A 120 10.04 5.00 -19.17
C ASN A 120 10.88 6.29 -19.06
N PRO A 121 10.25 7.45 -18.88
CA PRO A 121 11.00 8.71 -18.71
C PRO A 121 11.66 8.84 -17.33
N LEU A 122 11.30 7.98 -16.38
CA LEU A 122 11.79 8.04 -15.00
C LEU A 122 13.10 7.27 -14.79
N GLY A 123 13.44 6.36 -15.73
CA GLY A 123 14.63 5.52 -15.63
C GLY A 123 15.20 5.13 -16.99
N THR A 124 16.15 4.21 -16.97
CA THR A 124 16.86 3.78 -18.18
C THR A 124 16.28 2.52 -18.83
N ALA A 125 15.68 1.64 -18.06
CA ALA A 125 15.10 0.40 -18.56
C ALA A 125 13.69 0.64 -19.10
N SER A 126 13.46 0.41 -20.40
CA SER A 126 12.12 0.45 -21.00
C SER A 126 11.31 -0.77 -20.59
N GLY A 127 9.99 -0.61 -20.50
CA GLY A 127 9.10 -1.77 -20.45
C GLY A 127 9.03 -2.45 -21.81
N MET A 128 8.57 -3.70 -21.82
CA MET A 128 8.48 -4.53 -23.02
C MET A 128 7.12 -5.22 -23.06
N TRP A 129 6.39 -4.98 -24.13
CA TRP A 129 5.06 -5.56 -24.38
C TRP A 129 5.17 -6.62 -25.48
N PHE A 130 4.77 -7.84 -25.18
CA PHE A 130 4.77 -8.96 -26.11
C PHE A 130 3.35 -9.42 -26.40
N GLU A 131 2.94 -9.40 -27.66
CA GLU A 131 1.72 -10.06 -28.11
C GLU A 131 1.94 -11.56 -28.21
N ARG A 132 0.97 -12.36 -27.77
CA ARG A 132 1.00 -13.81 -27.85
C ARG A 132 -0.38 -14.39 -28.15
N PRO A 133 -0.47 -15.63 -28.65
CA PRO A 133 -1.75 -16.31 -28.74
C PRO A 133 -2.45 -16.36 -27.36
N GLY A 134 -3.66 -15.81 -27.30
CA GLY A 134 -4.46 -15.81 -26.07
C GLY A 134 -4.13 -14.71 -25.05
N GLY A 135 -3.23 -13.75 -25.35
CA GLY A 135 -2.99 -12.66 -24.43
C GLY A 135 -1.75 -11.82 -24.67
N VAL A 136 -1.28 -11.23 -23.60
CA VAL A 136 -0.15 -10.30 -23.58
C VAL A 136 0.76 -10.63 -22.40
N THR A 137 2.07 -10.54 -22.63
CA THR A 137 3.08 -10.57 -21.57
C THR A 137 3.82 -9.24 -21.54
N VAL A 138 3.89 -8.61 -20.36
CA VAL A 138 4.56 -7.32 -20.17
C VAL A 138 5.66 -7.46 -19.15
N SER A 139 6.87 -7.03 -19.50
CA SER A 139 8.00 -6.98 -18.57
C SER A 139 8.36 -5.53 -18.26
N MET A 140 8.59 -5.22 -16.98
CA MET A 140 8.81 -3.88 -16.45
C MET A 140 10.00 -3.87 -15.49
N PRO A 141 10.64 -2.70 -15.26
CA PRO A 141 11.67 -2.55 -14.25
C PRO A 141 11.20 -2.97 -12.86
N GLY A 142 12.14 -3.42 -12.01
CA GLY A 142 11.88 -3.71 -10.61
C GLY A 142 11.71 -2.48 -9.72
N VAL A 143 12.19 -1.31 -10.16
CA VAL A 143 12.11 -0.04 -9.43
C VAL A 143 10.65 0.42 -9.35
N PRO A 144 10.08 0.60 -8.14
CA PRO A 144 8.63 0.80 -7.98
C PRO A 144 8.07 1.96 -8.81
N TYR A 145 8.61 3.16 -8.70
CA TYR A 145 8.08 4.34 -9.40
C TYR A 145 8.19 4.25 -10.93
N GLU A 146 9.16 3.50 -11.47
CA GLU A 146 9.29 3.23 -12.90
C GLU A 146 8.19 2.26 -13.38
N MET A 147 8.01 1.17 -12.65
CA MET A 147 6.96 0.19 -12.88
C MET A 147 5.56 0.83 -12.80
N GLU A 148 5.31 1.65 -11.77
CA GLU A 148 4.06 2.38 -11.58
C GLU A 148 3.75 3.31 -12.75
N TYR A 149 4.77 4.02 -13.26
CA TYR A 149 4.62 4.87 -14.44
C TYR A 149 4.23 4.06 -15.67
N ILE A 150 4.98 2.99 -15.97
CA ILE A 150 4.72 2.13 -17.14
C ILE A 150 3.34 1.49 -17.06
N MET A 151 2.94 0.99 -15.89
CA MET A 151 1.61 0.44 -15.68
C MET A 151 0.51 1.47 -15.97
N SER A 152 0.63 2.67 -15.39
CA SER A 152 -0.43 3.68 -15.45
C SER A 152 -0.53 4.36 -16.82
N HIS A 153 0.58 4.54 -17.53
CA HIS A 153 0.64 5.31 -18.79
C HIS A 153 0.78 4.43 -20.03
N GLY A 154 1.27 3.21 -19.89
CA GLY A 154 1.48 2.26 -20.99
C GLY A 154 0.51 1.09 -20.93
N VAL A 155 0.63 0.25 -19.91
CA VAL A 155 -0.04 -1.05 -19.85
C VAL A 155 -1.56 -0.92 -19.73
N LEU A 156 -2.04 -0.19 -18.72
CA LEU A 156 -3.49 -0.08 -18.48
C LEU A 156 -4.24 0.58 -19.64
N PRO A 157 -3.81 1.71 -20.21
CA PRO A 157 -4.49 2.30 -21.34
C PRO A 157 -4.56 1.38 -22.56
N ALA A 158 -3.45 0.68 -22.86
CA ALA A 158 -3.39 -0.24 -24.00
C ALA A 158 -4.33 -1.45 -23.80
N MET A 159 -4.30 -2.07 -22.61
CA MET A 159 -5.19 -3.19 -22.30
C MET A 159 -6.66 -2.77 -22.26
N ARG A 160 -6.98 -1.60 -21.69
CA ARG A 160 -8.36 -1.08 -21.67
C ARG A 160 -8.88 -0.87 -23.09
N SER A 161 -8.10 -0.21 -23.96
CA SER A 161 -8.48 -0.01 -25.37
C SER A 161 -8.69 -1.34 -26.12
N ARG A 162 -7.84 -2.33 -25.85
CA ARG A 162 -7.98 -3.67 -26.42
C ARG A 162 -9.28 -4.34 -25.98
N LEU A 163 -9.54 -4.39 -24.67
CA LEU A 163 -10.75 -5.04 -24.12
C LEU A 163 -12.02 -4.30 -24.53
N GLU A 164 -11.96 -2.97 -24.63
CA GLU A 164 -13.07 -2.15 -25.12
C GLU A 164 -13.39 -2.47 -26.59
N ALA A 165 -12.38 -2.57 -27.43
CA ALA A 165 -12.54 -2.96 -28.85
C ALA A 165 -13.11 -4.38 -29.02
N GLU A 166 -12.80 -5.28 -28.07
CA GLU A 166 -13.32 -6.64 -28.04
C GLU A 166 -14.70 -6.76 -27.35
N GLY A 167 -15.23 -5.66 -26.77
CA GLY A 167 -16.46 -5.67 -25.96
C GLY A 167 -16.36 -6.49 -24.69
N ARG A 168 -15.17 -6.59 -24.09
CA ARG A 168 -14.82 -7.45 -22.96
C ARG A 168 -14.34 -6.70 -21.73
N LEU A 169 -14.63 -5.39 -21.63
CA LEU A 169 -14.30 -4.66 -20.40
C LEU A 169 -14.92 -5.36 -19.19
N PRO A 170 -14.15 -5.60 -18.13
CA PRO A 170 -14.68 -6.25 -16.95
C PRO A 170 -15.73 -5.36 -16.27
N VAL A 171 -16.89 -5.93 -16.01
CA VAL A 171 -17.91 -5.29 -15.19
C VAL A 171 -17.79 -5.90 -13.78
N ARG A 172 -16.87 -5.38 -13.00
CA ARG A 172 -16.62 -5.78 -11.63
C ARG A 172 -16.38 -4.54 -10.78
N ALA A 173 -17.02 -4.47 -9.64
CA ALA A 173 -16.85 -3.36 -8.71
C ALA A 173 -16.82 -3.88 -7.28
N HIS A 174 -16.27 -3.06 -6.40
CA HIS A 174 -16.29 -3.32 -4.97
C HIS A 174 -16.63 -2.06 -4.19
N ARG A 175 -17.17 -2.26 -2.98
CA ARG A 175 -17.33 -1.26 -1.95
C ARG A 175 -16.70 -1.79 -0.68
N SER A 176 -16.12 -0.90 0.10
CA SER A 176 -15.53 -1.27 1.38
C SER A 176 -16.04 -0.35 2.47
N LEU A 177 -16.11 -0.89 3.67
CA LEU A 177 -16.30 -0.12 4.88
C LEU A 177 -15.27 -0.57 5.93
N LEU A 178 -14.93 0.30 6.86
CA LEU A 178 -14.02 -0.01 7.96
C LEU A 178 -14.80 0.02 9.28
N THR A 179 -14.63 -1.03 10.08
CA THR A 179 -15.19 -1.14 11.42
C THR A 179 -14.10 -1.19 12.47
N MET A 180 -14.40 -0.70 13.67
CA MET A 180 -13.54 -0.76 14.86
C MET A 180 -14.33 -1.14 16.11
N GLY A 181 -13.62 -1.58 17.15
CA GLY A 181 -14.21 -1.90 18.44
C GLY A 181 -14.90 -3.26 18.52
N THR A 182 -14.82 -4.07 17.48
CA THR A 182 -15.39 -5.41 17.41
C THR A 182 -14.52 -6.34 16.57
N GLY A 183 -14.72 -7.65 16.73
CA GLY A 183 -14.02 -8.68 15.99
C GLY A 183 -14.80 -9.23 14.79
N GLU A 184 -14.10 -9.92 13.90
CA GLU A 184 -14.66 -10.54 12.69
C GLU A 184 -15.88 -11.43 12.97
N SER A 185 -15.77 -12.31 13.97
CA SER A 185 -16.84 -13.25 14.32
C SER A 185 -18.13 -12.54 14.79
N GLN A 186 -18.01 -11.41 15.49
CA GLN A 186 -19.18 -10.63 15.91
C GLN A 186 -19.81 -9.91 14.71
N LEU A 187 -19.02 -9.39 13.80
CA LEU A 187 -19.49 -8.78 12.55
C LEU A 187 -20.22 -9.80 11.68
N ALA A 188 -19.62 -10.98 11.48
CA ALA A 188 -20.24 -12.07 10.74
C ALA A 188 -21.57 -12.52 11.36
N ALA A 189 -21.60 -12.68 12.69
CA ALA A 189 -22.84 -13.02 13.39
C ALA A 189 -23.93 -11.92 13.27
N ARG A 190 -23.53 -10.64 13.24
CA ARG A 190 -24.46 -9.51 13.07
C ARG A 190 -25.03 -9.42 11.67
N LEU A 191 -24.23 -9.77 10.64
CA LEU A 191 -24.68 -9.79 9.25
C LEU A 191 -25.53 -11.02 8.94
N GLY A 192 -25.12 -12.21 9.42
CA GLY A 192 -25.91 -13.45 9.38
C GLY A 192 -26.68 -13.64 8.05
N GLU A 193 -28.02 -13.69 8.16
CA GLU A 193 -28.91 -13.88 7.00
C GLU A 193 -28.78 -12.81 5.90
N LEU A 194 -28.30 -11.60 6.22
CA LEU A 194 -28.06 -10.58 5.22
C LEU A 194 -26.91 -10.99 4.28
N GLU A 195 -25.84 -11.58 4.81
CA GLU A 195 -24.72 -12.07 4.00
C GLU A 195 -25.17 -13.12 2.98
N ASP A 196 -26.01 -14.09 3.42
CA ASP A 196 -26.59 -15.12 2.54
C ASP A 196 -27.50 -14.49 1.47
N ALA A 197 -28.32 -13.53 1.86
CA ALA A 197 -29.21 -12.81 0.95
C ALA A 197 -28.42 -12.02 -0.12
N LEU A 198 -27.34 -11.36 0.27
CA LEU A 198 -26.46 -10.63 -0.65
C LEU A 198 -25.71 -11.60 -1.60
N ALA A 199 -25.21 -12.71 -1.07
CA ALA A 199 -24.55 -13.74 -1.88
C ALA A 199 -25.50 -14.31 -2.94
N SER A 200 -26.78 -14.55 -2.60
CA SER A 200 -27.80 -15.02 -3.56
C SER A 200 -28.07 -14.03 -4.71
N ARG A 201 -27.72 -12.75 -4.51
CA ARG A 201 -27.84 -11.65 -5.49
C ARG A 201 -26.49 -11.34 -6.19
N GLY A 202 -25.48 -12.18 -5.99
CA GLY A 202 -24.18 -12.03 -6.62
C GLY A 202 -23.25 -11.00 -5.96
N VAL A 203 -23.55 -10.59 -4.72
CA VAL A 203 -22.65 -9.71 -3.93
C VAL A 203 -21.95 -10.55 -2.86
N MET A 204 -20.64 -10.67 -2.98
CA MET A 204 -19.80 -11.44 -2.05
C MET A 204 -19.15 -10.52 -1.02
N LEU A 205 -19.17 -10.95 0.24
CA LEU A 205 -18.49 -10.27 1.34
C LEU A 205 -17.13 -10.92 1.63
N ALA A 206 -16.17 -10.08 2.02
CA ALA A 206 -14.89 -10.51 2.55
C ALA A 206 -14.55 -9.69 3.80
N TYR A 207 -14.14 -10.39 4.86
CA TYR A 207 -13.66 -9.79 6.11
C TYR A 207 -12.14 -9.74 6.06
N LEU A 208 -11.57 -8.56 6.26
CA LEU A 208 -10.13 -8.29 6.17
C LEU A 208 -9.67 -7.73 7.52
N PRO A 209 -9.34 -8.60 8.50
CA PRO A 209 -8.95 -8.17 9.83
C PRO A 209 -7.57 -7.52 9.83
N SER A 210 -7.43 -6.51 10.69
CA SER A 210 -6.18 -5.84 11.04
C SER A 210 -6.20 -5.55 12.55
N PRO A 211 -5.06 -5.30 13.19
CA PRO A 211 -5.06 -4.96 14.61
C PRO A 211 -6.01 -3.81 14.92
N GLY A 212 -7.03 -4.08 15.75
CA GLY A 212 -8.04 -3.10 16.19
C GLY A 212 -9.15 -2.75 15.19
N SER A 213 -9.14 -3.30 13.98
CA SER A 213 -10.15 -3.00 12.96
C SER A 213 -10.43 -4.18 12.04
N VAL A 214 -11.61 -4.18 11.42
CA VAL A 214 -11.96 -5.12 10.35
C VAL A 214 -12.50 -4.31 9.18
N ARG A 215 -11.89 -4.47 8.01
CA ARG A 215 -12.44 -3.96 6.76
C ARG A 215 -13.39 -5.00 6.18
N ILE A 216 -14.58 -4.60 5.82
CA ILE A 216 -15.53 -5.44 5.07
C ILE A 216 -15.52 -4.95 3.63
N ARG A 217 -15.30 -5.86 2.70
CA ARG A 217 -15.34 -5.59 1.27
C ARG A 217 -16.48 -6.37 0.62
N LEU A 218 -17.36 -5.64 -0.05
CA LEU A 218 -18.41 -6.19 -0.90
C LEU A 218 -17.89 -6.18 -2.34
N THR A 219 -18.06 -7.27 -3.06
CA THR A 219 -17.64 -7.41 -4.46
C THR A 219 -18.81 -7.95 -5.28
N ALA A 220 -19.06 -7.34 -6.43
CA ALA A 220 -20.07 -7.77 -7.40
C ALA A 220 -19.48 -7.80 -8.81
N GLU A 221 -20.03 -8.67 -9.67
CA GLU A 221 -19.63 -8.83 -11.07
C GLU A 221 -20.89 -8.82 -11.97
N GLY A 222 -20.71 -8.36 -13.21
CA GLY A 222 -21.80 -8.29 -14.20
C GLY A 222 -22.96 -7.41 -13.73
N GLU A 223 -24.18 -7.85 -13.94
CA GLU A 223 -25.41 -7.12 -13.58
C GLU A 223 -25.57 -6.87 -12.07
N SER A 224 -24.92 -7.67 -11.23
CA SER A 224 -24.95 -7.50 -9.78
C SER A 224 -24.25 -6.21 -9.31
N VAL A 225 -23.44 -5.58 -10.16
CA VAL A 225 -22.77 -4.31 -9.86
C VAL A 225 -23.76 -3.18 -9.62
N ASP A 226 -24.89 -3.17 -10.32
CA ASP A 226 -25.92 -2.14 -10.13
C ASP A 226 -26.59 -2.20 -8.74
N PHE A 227 -26.53 -3.35 -8.08
CA PHE A 227 -27.04 -3.54 -6.73
C PHE A 227 -26.01 -3.24 -5.63
N LEU A 228 -24.75 -3.06 -5.96
CA LEU A 228 -23.65 -3.00 -4.99
C LEU A 228 -23.78 -1.83 -4.00
N ASP A 229 -24.25 -0.66 -4.45
CA ASP A 229 -24.43 0.51 -3.59
C ASP A 229 -25.58 0.30 -2.58
N THR A 230 -26.64 -0.37 -3.00
CA THR A 230 -27.74 -0.76 -2.10
C THR A 230 -27.25 -1.75 -1.06
N ALA A 231 -26.55 -2.79 -1.48
CA ALA A 231 -25.96 -3.80 -0.59
C ALA A 231 -25.01 -3.16 0.43
N HIS A 232 -24.18 -2.22 -0.01
CA HIS A 232 -23.27 -1.49 0.87
C HIS A 232 -24.03 -0.68 1.93
N ALA A 233 -25.10 0.01 1.54
CA ALA A 233 -25.94 0.78 2.47
C ALA A 233 -26.62 -0.14 3.52
N GLU A 234 -27.12 -1.30 3.11
CA GLU A 234 -27.74 -2.29 4.01
C GLU A 234 -26.72 -2.82 5.05
N VAL A 235 -25.49 -3.12 4.60
CA VAL A 235 -24.40 -3.57 5.49
C VAL A 235 -23.98 -2.45 6.45
N MET A 236 -23.86 -1.23 5.96
CA MET A 236 -23.54 -0.05 6.77
C MET A 236 -24.58 0.18 7.87
N GLU A 237 -25.86 0.12 7.54
CA GLU A 237 -26.96 0.28 8.51
C GLU A 237 -26.88 -0.81 9.59
N ARG A 238 -26.69 -2.07 9.19
CA ARG A 238 -26.61 -3.20 10.12
C ARG A 238 -25.42 -3.12 11.08
N LEU A 239 -24.32 -2.50 10.65
CA LEU A 239 -23.06 -2.37 11.40
C LEU A 239 -22.79 -0.95 11.90
N SER A 240 -23.80 -0.07 11.91
CA SER A 240 -23.67 1.37 12.25
C SER A 240 -22.92 1.66 13.55
N ASP A 241 -23.04 0.78 14.55
CA ASP A 241 -22.39 0.92 15.86
C ASP A 241 -20.85 0.84 15.77
N TRP A 242 -20.31 0.25 14.71
CA TRP A 242 -18.87 -0.04 14.56
C TRP A 242 -18.24 0.59 13.32
N VAL A 243 -19.03 1.11 12.38
CA VAL A 243 -18.50 1.71 11.15
C VAL A 243 -17.81 3.04 11.46
N VAL A 244 -16.52 3.12 11.11
CA VAL A 244 -15.71 4.34 11.23
C VAL A 244 -15.41 4.97 9.88
N SER A 245 -15.46 4.20 8.78
CA SER A 245 -15.36 4.72 7.41
C SER A 245 -16.34 4.00 6.50
N ALA A 246 -17.19 4.75 5.85
CA ALA A 246 -18.13 4.24 4.84
C ALA A 246 -17.45 3.91 3.50
N GLN A 247 -16.25 4.44 3.23
CA GLN A 247 -15.46 4.19 2.03
C GLN A 247 -14.36 3.14 2.27
N GLY A 248 -14.24 2.63 3.50
CA GLY A 248 -13.18 1.71 3.88
C GLY A 248 -11.79 2.37 3.95
N ASN A 249 -11.74 3.68 4.07
CA ASN A 249 -10.51 4.41 4.29
C ASN A 249 -9.85 3.97 5.60
N LYS A 250 -8.54 4.18 5.71
CA LYS A 250 -7.84 3.98 6.96
C LYS A 250 -8.29 5.00 8.01
N VAL A 251 -8.10 4.68 9.28
CA VAL A 251 -8.49 5.55 10.40
C VAL A 251 -7.82 6.92 10.30
N GLU A 252 -6.52 6.93 9.97
CA GLU A 252 -5.76 8.16 9.81
C GLU A 252 -6.26 9.04 8.64
N GLU A 253 -6.77 8.43 7.57
CA GLU A 253 -7.39 9.15 6.44
C GLU A 253 -8.72 9.78 6.86
N GLU A 254 -9.57 9.05 7.60
CA GLU A 254 -10.83 9.57 8.11
C GLU A 254 -10.63 10.68 9.15
N LEU A 255 -9.63 10.52 10.03
CA LEU A 255 -9.26 11.56 10.99
C LEU A 255 -8.79 12.83 10.27
N ALA A 256 -7.92 12.70 9.26
CA ALA A 256 -7.45 13.83 8.46
C ALA A 256 -8.62 14.59 7.83
N ARG A 257 -9.57 13.86 7.22
CA ARG A 257 -10.76 14.42 6.60
C ARG A 257 -11.66 15.15 7.61
N LEU A 258 -11.94 14.50 8.73
CA LEU A 258 -12.81 15.05 9.76
C LEU A 258 -12.21 16.31 10.40
N TRP A 259 -10.94 16.28 10.74
CA TRP A 259 -10.29 17.41 11.41
C TRP A 259 -10.08 18.59 10.48
N ALA A 260 -9.69 18.34 9.23
CA ALA A 260 -9.61 19.41 8.24
C ALA A 260 -10.98 20.08 7.99
N ALA A 261 -12.06 19.29 7.97
CA ALA A 261 -13.42 19.81 7.77
C ALA A 261 -13.92 20.65 8.96
N GLN A 262 -13.48 20.34 10.19
CA GLN A 262 -13.84 21.09 11.40
C GLN A 262 -12.89 22.26 11.70
N GLY A 263 -11.73 22.32 11.04
CA GLY A 263 -10.68 23.29 11.33
C GLY A 263 -9.97 23.04 12.68
N TRP A 264 -10.07 21.82 13.23
CA TRP A 264 -9.44 21.45 14.49
C TRP A 264 -7.96 21.13 14.30
N THR A 265 -7.19 21.41 15.36
CA THR A 265 -5.75 21.17 15.38
C THR A 265 -5.34 20.15 16.44
N LEU A 266 -4.30 19.36 16.13
CA LEU A 266 -3.77 18.30 16.99
C LEU A 266 -2.30 18.49 17.29
N ALA A 267 -1.92 18.20 18.54
CA ALA A 267 -0.55 18.04 19.00
C ALA A 267 -0.35 16.66 19.62
N LEU A 268 0.84 16.06 19.46
CA LEU A 268 1.18 14.73 19.97
C LEU A 268 2.26 14.75 21.05
N ALA A 269 2.10 13.90 22.06
CA ALA A 269 3.14 13.56 23.04
C ALA A 269 3.38 12.05 23.00
N GLU A 270 4.48 11.65 22.37
CA GLU A 270 4.80 10.23 22.15
C GLU A 270 5.94 9.77 23.06
N SER A 271 5.79 8.59 23.65
CA SER A 271 6.84 7.92 24.42
C SER A 271 7.21 6.60 23.75
N CYS A 272 6.50 5.51 24.04
CA CYS A 272 6.83 4.18 23.51
C CYS A 272 6.67 4.03 21.99
N THR A 273 5.89 4.87 21.35
CA THR A 273 5.68 4.89 19.90
C THR A 273 6.80 5.59 19.12
N GLY A 274 7.66 6.33 19.80
CA GLY A 274 8.88 6.91 19.23
C GLY A 274 8.71 7.84 18.04
N GLY A 275 7.52 8.45 17.86
CA GLY A 275 7.18 9.29 16.70
C GLY A 275 6.34 8.56 15.64
N GLY A 276 6.02 7.30 15.86
CA GLY A 276 5.26 6.48 14.91
C GLY A 276 3.86 7.02 14.62
N LEU A 277 3.19 7.60 15.63
CA LEU A 277 1.87 8.21 15.46
C LEU A 277 1.95 9.48 14.61
N GLY A 278 2.94 10.35 14.90
CA GLY A 278 3.20 11.54 14.09
C GLY A 278 3.54 11.21 12.65
N ALA A 279 4.36 10.17 12.43
CA ALA A 279 4.69 9.68 11.08
C ALA A 279 3.45 9.21 10.32
N ALA A 280 2.54 8.48 10.98
CA ALA A 280 1.30 8.01 10.36
C ALA A 280 0.38 9.18 9.94
N LEU A 281 0.29 10.23 10.75
CA LEU A 281 -0.49 11.43 10.42
C LEU A 281 0.12 12.23 9.27
N VAL A 282 1.45 12.45 9.30
CA VAL A 282 2.17 13.21 8.26
C VAL A 282 2.16 12.49 6.91
N ALA A 283 2.03 11.17 6.90
CA ALA A 283 1.88 10.40 5.67
C ALA A 283 0.56 10.72 4.92
N GLN A 284 -0.41 11.38 5.56
CA GLN A 284 -1.66 11.77 4.93
C GLN A 284 -1.51 13.11 4.21
N PRO A 285 -1.94 13.23 2.94
CA PRO A 285 -1.96 14.50 2.23
C PRO A 285 -2.76 15.55 3.00
N GLY A 286 -2.23 16.77 3.11
CA GLY A 286 -2.89 17.86 3.80
C GLY A 286 -2.74 17.85 5.33
N ALA A 287 -1.88 17.01 5.90
CA ALA A 287 -1.64 16.93 7.34
C ALA A 287 -1.32 18.28 8.01
N SER A 288 -0.68 19.21 7.30
CA SER A 288 -0.36 20.56 7.77
C SER A 288 -1.59 21.42 8.13
N ALA A 289 -2.77 21.04 7.68
CA ALA A 289 -4.01 21.75 8.02
C ALA A 289 -4.49 21.49 9.45
N TYR A 290 -4.12 20.33 10.03
CA TYR A 290 -4.61 19.93 11.35
C TYR A 290 -3.50 19.51 12.32
N PHE A 291 -2.35 19.02 11.85
CA PHE A 291 -1.28 18.53 12.71
C PHE A 291 -0.21 19.62 12.94
N LEU A 292 -0.15 20.16 14.15
CA LEU A 292 0.80 21.21 14.51
C LEU A 292 2.21 20.68 14.82
N GLY A 293 2.31 19.42 15.22
CA GLY A 293 3.57 18.79 15.58
C GLY A 293 3.47 17.90 16.82
N GLY A 294 4.62 17.44 17.31
CA GLY A 294 4.66 16.58 18.48
C GLY A 294 5.98 16.62 19.25
N VAL A 295 5.92 16.14 20.49
CA VAL A 295 7.07 15.97 21.38
C VAL A 295 7.31 14.48 21.60
N GLN A 296 8.49 13.98 21.21
CA GLN A 296 8.94 12.63 21.54
C GLN A 296 9.49 12.64 22.98
N ALA A 297 8.63 12.41 23.97
CA ALA A 297 8.93 12.46 25.37
C ALA A 297 9.34 11.07 25.91
N TYR A 298 10.44 10.49 25.40
CA TYR A 298 10.89 9.16 25.80
C TYR A 298 11.43 9.14 27.23
N ALA A 299 12.35 10.01 27.55
CA ALA A 299 12.92 10.16 28.91
C ALA A 299 11.98 10.98 29.84
N ASN A 300 11.99 10.67 31.15
CA ASN A 300 11.20 11.42 32.14
C ASN A 300 11.56 12.90 32.17
N ALA A 301 12.86 13.24 32.04
CA ALA A 301 13.30 14.63 31.98
C ALA A 301 12.66 15.42 30.82
N VAL A 302 12.32 14.75 29.68
CA VAL A 302 11.61 15.39 28.57
C VAL A 302 10.12 15.56 28.90
N LYS A 303 9.51 14.61 29.61
CA LYS A 303 8.14 14.73 30.11
C LYS A 303 8.00 15.93 31.06
N GLU A 304 8.96 16.07 31.98
CA GLU A 304 9.01 17.21 32.90
C GLU A 304 9.28 18.53 32.16
N GLY A 305 10.40 18.60 31.42
CA GLY A 305 10.88 19.86 30.85
C GLY A 305 10.11 20.37 29.65
N MET A 306 9.66 19.47 28.77
CA MET A 306 8.97 19.87 27.56
C MET A 306 7.45 19.87 27.69
N LEU A 307 6.87 18.95 28.44
CA LEU A 307 5.43 18.81 28.59
C LEU A 307 4.89 19.32 29.92
N GLY A 308 5.77 19.70 30.86
CA GLY A 308 5.36 20.20 32.18
C GLY A 308 4.74 19.13 33.08
N VAL A 309 5.03 17.85 32.85
CA VAL A 309 4.57 16.77 33.73
C VAL A 309 5.23 16.91 35.09
N ASP A 310 4.44 16.94 36.14
CA ASP A 310 4.94 17.11 37.51
C ASP A 310 5.86 15.94 37.90
N ARG A 311 7.00 16.29 38.50
CA ARG A 311 7.98 15.31 38.97
C ARG A 311 7.43 14.42 40.10
N GLU A 312 6.57 14.97 40.96
CA GLU A 312 5.94 14.21 42.03
C GLU A 312 4.91 13.22 41.45
N LEU A 313 4.18 13.60 40.38
CA LEU A 313 3.28 12.73 39.66
C LEU A 313 4.04 11.54 39.02
N LEU A 314 5.18 11.81 38.37
CA LEU A 314 6.05 10.78 37.81
C LEU A 314 6.61 9.83 38.88
N ALA A 315 6.99 10.37 40.04
CA ALA A 315 7.50 9.56 41.14
C ALA A 315 6.43 8.69 41.79
N ALA A 316 5.19 9.19 41.91
CA ALA A 316 4.09 8.48 42.53
C ALA A 316 3.48 7.38 41.64
N HIS A 317 3.31 7.65 40.35
CA HIS A 317 2.56 6.78 39.43
C HIS A 317 3.45 6.08 38.42
N GLY A 318 4.70 6.53 38.24
CA GLY A 318 5.59 6.07 37.18
C GLY A 318 5.21 6.60 35.81
N ALA A 319 6.16 6.56 34.87
CA ALA A 319 5.99 7.12 33.53
C ALA A 319 4.86 6.48 32.71
N VAL A 320 4.52 5.23 33.00
CA VAL A 320 3.46 4.48 32.34
C VAL A 320 2.26 4.38 33.28
N SER A 321 1.39 5.37 33.20
CA SER A 321 0.18 5.46 34.02
C SER A 321 -0.84 6.38 33.37
N GLU A 322 -2.09 6.29 33.79
CA GLU A 322 -3.18 7.12 33.29
C GLU A 322 -2.92 8.59 33.60
N GLU A 323 -2.47 8.89 34.84
CA GLU A 323 -2.23 10.24 35.30
C GLU A 323 -1.13 10.93 34.48
N VAL A 324 -0.03 10.22 34.21
CA VAL A 324 1.06 10.74 33.39
C VAL A 324 0.64 10.87 31.91
N ALA A 325 -0.13 9.94 31.38
CA ALA A 325 -0.66 10.08 30.04
C ALA A 325 -1.53 11.33 29.90
N ARG A 326 -2.45 11.58 30.83
CA ARG A 326 -3.29 12.80 30.84
C ARG A 326 -2.47 14.06 30.94
N ALA A 327 -1.47 14.10 31.84
CA ALA A 327 -0.57 15.25 31.98
C ALA A 327 0.24 15.50 30.71
N MET A 328 0.70 14.45 30.03
CA MET A 328 1.41 14.57 28.74
C MET A 328 0.50 15.14 27.64
N ALA A 329 -0.75 14.68 27.55
CA ALA A 329 -1.71 15.16 26.56
C ALA A 329 -2.02 16.65 26.74
N GLU A 330 -2.35 17.05 27.97
CA GLU A 330 -2.60 18.45 28.31
C GLU A 330 -1.36 19.32 28.09
N GLY A 331 -0.19 18.82 28.49
CA GLY A 331 1.08 19.55 28.33
C GLY A 331 1.40 19.84 26.86
N VAL A 332 1.24 18.88 25.97
CA VAL A 332 1.52 19.10 24.55
C VAL A 332 0.47 20.00 23.89
N ARG A 333 -0.81 19.84 24.27
CA ARG A 333 -1.91 20.69 23.80
C ARG A 333 -1.63 22.17 24.09
N GLN A 334 -1.33 22.48 25.35
CA GLN A 334 -1.03 23.83 25.77
C GLN A 334 0.26 24.38 25.15
N LYS A 335 1.31 23.55 25.07
CA LYS A 335 2.62 23.96 24.57
C LYS A 335 2.58 24.39 23.11
N LEU A 336 1.81 23.67 22.28
CA LEU A 336 1.68 23.93 20.85
C LEU A 336 0.43 24.76 20.49
N GLY A 337 -0.43 25.06 21.46
CA GLY A 337 -1.66 25.82 21.24
C GLY A 337 -2.65 25.09 20.35
N ALA A 338 -2.69 23.76 20.44
CA ALA A 338 -3.60 22.92 19.68
C ALA A 338 -4.99 22.85 20.35
N ASP A 339 -6.02 22.55 19.56
CA ASP A 339 -7.35 22.28 20.08
C ASP A 339 -7.38 20.95 20.87
N PHE A 340 -6.62 19.95 20.37
CA PHE A 340 -6.49 18.64 20.99
C PHE A 340 -5.04 18.25 21.21
N GLY A 341 -4.78 17.64 22.37
CA GLY A 341 -3.52 16.97 22.70
C GLY A 341 -3.72 15.47 22.83
N LEU A 342 -2.97 14.67 22.12
CA LEU A 342 -3.00 13.21 22.23
C LEU A 342 -1.65 12.71 22.75
N SER A 343 -1.69 11.84 23.74
CA SER A 343 -0.47 11.24 24.30
C SER A 343 -0.50 9.72 24.27
N VAL A 344 0.70 9.12 24.15
CA VAL A 344 0.91 7.69 24.26
C VAL A 344 2.12 7.43 25.15
N THR A 345 1.93 6.64 26.22
CA THR A 345 3.01 6.13 27.07
C THR A 345 2.82 4.64 27.34
N GLY A 346 3.88 3.85 27.37
CA GLY A 346 3.73 2.40 27.50
C GLY A 346 5.05 1.66 27.68
N ILE A 347 4.94 0.36 27.94
CA ILE A 347 6.04 -0.60 28.07
C ILE A 347 6.05 -1.47 26.81
N ALA A 348 6.91 -1.11 25.84
CA ALA A 348 6.99 -1.80 24.56
C ALA A 348 7.69 -3.17 24.63
N GLY A 349 8.50 -3.41 25.68
CA GLY A 349 9.29 -4.64 25.81
C GLY A 349 10.62 -4.61 25.01
N PRO A 350 11.39 -5.72 25.00
CA PRO A 350 11.08 -7.01 25.66
C PRO A 350 11.15 -6.94 27.19
N ASP A 351 11.86 -5.94 27.77
CA ASP A 351 12.09 -5.76 29.22
C ASP A 351 11.24 -4.61 29.78
N GLY A 352 11.32 -4.38 31.13
CA GLY A 352 10.70 -3.23 31.80
C GLY A 352 9.29 -3.47 32.30
N GLY A 353 8.69 -4.65 32.08
CA GLY A 353 7.40 -5.00 32.64
C GLY A 353 7.46 -5.40 34.12
N SER A 354 6.35 -5.30 34.83
CA SER A 354 6.11 -5.80 36.17
C SER A 354 4.80 -6.58 36.22
N GLU A 355 4.52 -7.26 37.34
CA GLU A 355 3.24 -7.97 37.50
C GLU A 355 2.04 -6.99 37.40
N ALA A 356 2.17 -5.77 37.96
CA ALA A 356 1.12 -4.76 37.91
C ALA A 356 1.03 -4.03 36.56
N LYS A 357 2.14 -3.96 35.82
CA LYS A 357 2.25 -3.32 34.50
C LYS A 357 3.10 -4.21 33.59
N PRO A 358 2.52 -5.26 32.99
CA PRO A 358 3.25 -6.18 32.13
C PRO A 358 3.70 -5.49 30.82
N VAL A 359 4.65 -6.11 30.11
CA VAL A 359 5.01 -5.71 28.75
C VAL A 359 3.75 -5.68 27.88
N GLY A 360 3.59 -4.64 27.07
CA GLY A 360 2.40 -4.38 26.28
C GLY A 360 1.39 -3.43 26.96
N THR A 361 1.62 -3.03 28.24
CA THR A 361 0.78 -2.01 28.88
C THR A 361 0.99 -0.65 28.22
N VAL A 362 -0.08 -0.06 27.70
CA VAL A 362 -0.09 1.24 27.04
C VAL A 362 -1.25 2.08 27.57
N TYR A 363 -0.95 3.34 27.89
CA TYR A 363 -1.96 4.36 28.20
C TYR A 363 -1.99 5.39 27.08
N ILE A 364 -3.20 5.73 26.66
CA ILE A 364 -3.48 6.76 25.66
C ILE A 364 -4.41 7.78 26.32
N ALA A 365 -4.12 9.05 26.16
CA ALA A 365 -4.99 10.11 26.66
C ALA A 365 -5.19 11.19 25.60
N CYS A 366 -6.40 11.76 25.59
CA CYS A 366 -6.76 12.91 24.78
C CYS A 366 -7.23 14.04 25.70
N ALA A 367 -6.76 15.27 25.47
CA ALA A 367 -7.10 16.47 26.22
C ALA A 367 -7.60 17.57 25.28
#